data_3514c6c9792309c6509a0dbfdc80dc85
#
_entry.id   3514c6c9792309c6509a0dbfdc80dc85
#
_cell.length_a   1.000
_cell.length_b   1.000
_cell.length_c   1.000
_cell.angle_alpha   90.00
_cell.angle_beta   90.00
_cell.angle_gamma   90.00
#
_symmetry.space_group_name_H-M   'P 1'
#
loop_
_entity.id
_entity.type
_entity.pdbx_description
1 polymer ?
#
loop_
_entity_poly.entity_id
_entity_poly.type
_entity_poly.pdbx_seq_one_letter_code
_entity_poly.pdbx_strand_id
1 'polypeptide(L)'
;MAQKPSIPKGTRDFGPVEMAKRNYIFNTIKDVYALYGFQQIETPAMETLQTLMGKYGEEGDKLLFKILNSGDYMNKVSDEDIHSLGSLKLAAKLCEKGLRYDLTVPFARYVVQHRDELQMPFKRYQIQPVWRADRPQKGRYREFYQCDADVVGSDSLLNEVELMQIVDTVFTKFGVRVCIKINNRKILTGIAEVIGEAEKIVDITVAIDKLDKIGLDNVNEELRKDGISEEAIEKLQPIISLSGPNDEKLEVISKVLEGSEIGLKGVEETKFILDTLKSVGLNNEIELDLTLARGLNYYTGAIFEVKALDTPMGSITGGGRYDNLTGIFGLPGLSGVGISFGADRIYDVLNALDLYPKEAVNSTQVLFINFGEKETAYCLPIVTAARAAGIRTEIFPDKAKMKKQMSYANAKQIPFVVLAGENEMAAGKVTLKNMESGEQTLVSTEELIAIVKK
;
A
#
# COMPACT_ATOMS: atom_id res chain seq x y z
N MET A 1 7.91 -9.11 -40.64
CA MET A 1 7.22 -9.87 -39.58
C MET A 1 6.62 -8.89 -38.59
N ALA A 2 5.35 -9.04 -38.21
CA ALA A 2 4.75 -8.19 -37.17
C ALA A 2 5.45 -8.47 -35.85
N GLN A 3 5.84 -7.41 -35.11
CA GLN A 3 6.44 -7.54 -33.80
C GLN A 3 5.40 -8.07 -32.82
N LYS A 4 5.70 -9.13 -32.08
CA LYS A 4 4.81 -9.64 -31.02
C LYS A 4 4.78 -8.61 -29.89
N PRO A 5 3.60 -8.08 -29.53
CA PRO A 5 3.50 -7.12 -28.43
C PRO A 5 3.94 -7.75 -27.11
N SER A 6 4.63 -6.96 -26.28
CA SER A 6 5.09 -7.36 -24.95
C SER A 6 5.14 -6.15 -24.02
N ILE A 7 5.06 -6.41 -22.72
CA ILE A 7 5.21 -5.39 -21.67
C ILE A 7 6.57 -5.54 -20.97
N PRO A 8 7.09 -4.50 -20.31
CA PRO A 8 8.33 -4.58 -19.56
C PRO A 8 8.23 -5.63 -18.44
N LYS A 9 9.34 -6.34 -18.20
CA LYS A 9 9.39 -7.37 -17.15
C LYS A 9 9.15 -6.76 -15.77
N GLY A 10 8.21 -7.32 -15.02
CA GLY A 10 7.86 -6.86 -13.67
C GLY A 10 6.76 -5.79 -13.63
N THR A 11 6.17 -5.47 -14.79
CA THR A 11 4.94 -4.68 -14.91
C THR A 11 3.77 -5.58 -15.29
N ARG A 12 2.53 -5.06 -15.19
CA ARG A 12 1.31 -5.83 -15.47
C ARG A 12 0.26 -4.97 -16.14
N ASP A 13 -0.51 -5.56 -17.05
CA ASP A 13 -1.82 -5.05 -17.44
C ASP A 13 -2.88 -5.53 -16.45
N PHE A 14 -3.91 -4.76 -16.26
CA PHE A 14 -5.06 -5.10 -15.43
C PHE A 14 -6.35 -5.01 -16.25
N GLY A 15 -7.04 -6.13 -16.41
CA GLY A 15 -8.33 -6.19 -17.06
C GLY A 15 -9.45 -5.56 -16.22
N PRO A 16 -10.69 -5.48 -16.77
CA PRO A 16 -11.80 -4.83 -16.07
C PRO A 16 -12.12 -5.41 -14.69
N VAL A 17 -12.09 -6.74 -14.54
CA VAL A 17 -12.35 -7.43 -13.26
C VAL A 17 -11.25 -7.13 -12.26
N GLU A 18 -9.99 -7.18 -12.69
CA GLU A 18 -8.84 -6.89 -11.86
C GLU A 18 -8.85 -5.42 -11.40
N MET A 19 -9.21 -4.50 -12.31
CA MET A 19 -9.36 -3.09 -11.94
C MET A 19 -10.52 -2.85 -10.97
N ALA A 20 -11.63 -3.57 -11.10
CA ALA A 20 -12.74 -3.50 -10.15
C ALA A 20 -12.28 -3.93 -8.74
N LYS A 21 -11.52 -5.03 -8.63
CA LYS A 21 -10.89 -5.50 -7.39
C LYS A 21 -9.91 -4.47 -6.81
N ARG A 22 -9.06 -3.88 -7.63
CA ARG A 22 -8.11 -2.83 -7.21
C ARG A 22 -8.84 -1.58 -6.70
N ASN A 23 -9.89 -1.15 -7.41
CA ASN A 23 -10.69 -0.01 -6.99
C ASN A 23 -11.41 -0.26 -5.65
N TYR A 24 -11.85 -1.49 -5.37
CA TYR A 24 -12.36 -1.86 -4.06
C TYR A 24 -11.33 -1.61 -2.96
N ILE A 25 -10.07 -2.02 -3.17
CA ILE A 25 -8.97 -1.76 -2.22
C ILE A 25 -8.76 -0.25 -2.04
N PHE A 26 -8.60 0.48 -3.14
CA PHE A 26 -8.32 1.92 -3.09
C PHE A 26 -9.45 2.70 -2.41
N ASN A 27 -10.71 2.40 -2.75
CA ASN A 27 -11.84 3.09 -2.18
C ASN A 27 -12.00 2.79 -0.68
N THR A 28 -11.84 1.53 -0.26
CA THR A 28 -11.89 1.15 1.17
C THR A 28 -10.83 1.90 1.98
N ILE A 29 -9.58 1.96 1.50
CA ILE A 29 -8.50 2.67 2.17
C ILE A 29 -8.77 4.17 2.19
N LYS A 30 -9.19 4.75 1.06
CA LYS A 30 -9.54 6.17 0.93
C LYS A 30 -10.65 6.59 1.90
N ASP A 31 -11.70 5.78 1.98
CA ASP A 31 -12.83 6.06 2.87
C ASP A 31 -12.39 6.02 4.34
N VAL A 32 -11.50 5.10 4.73
CA VAL A 32 -10.95 5.06 6.08
C VAL A 32 -10.08 6.29 6.34
N TYR A 33 -9.18 6.68 5.44
CA TYR A 33 -8.37 7.89 5.59
C TYR A 33 -9.23 9.15 5.80
N ALA A 34 -10.34 9.25 5.08
CA ALA A 34 -11.28 10.36 5.22
C ALA A 34 -11.91 10.44 6.63
N LEU A 35 -12.19 9.28 7.27
CA LEU A 35 -12.73 9.24 8.64
C LEU A 35 -11.77 9.84 9.67
N TYR A 36 -10.45 9.77 9.43
CA TYR A 36 -9.41 10.30 10.31
C TYR A 36 -8.93 11.71 9.91
N GLY A 37 -9.61 12.36 8.95
CA GLY A 37 -9.32 13.74 8.55
C GLY A 37 -8.11 13.89 7.64
N PHE A 38 -7.63 12.83 7.00
CA PHE A 38 -6.54 12.91 6.03
C PHE A 38 -7.01 13.52 4.72
N GLN A 39 -6.20 14.40 4.14
CA GLN A 39 -6.47 15.09 2.88
C GLN A 39 -5.67 14.49 1.73
N GLN A 40 -6.31 14.32 0.58
CA GLN A 40 -5.65 13.78 -0.61
C GLN A 40 -4.71 14.80 -1.25
N ILE A 41 -3.48 14.37 -1.54
CA ILE A 41 -2.56 15.10 -2.42
C ILE A 41 -2.03 14.16 -3.51
N GLU A 42 -1.39 14.74 -4.51
CA GLU A 42 -0.61 14.03 -5.51
C GLU A 42 0.72 14.75 -5.75
N THR A 43 1.76 13.97 -6.05
CA THR A 43 3.06 14.48 -6.50
C THR A 43 3.39 13.90 -7.88
N PRO A 44 4.28 14.53 -8.66
CA PRO A 44 4.67 14.00 -9.97
C PRO A 44 5.25 12.58 -9.90
N ALA A 45 5.03 11.77 -10.93
CA ALA A 45 5.66 10.46 -11.07
C ALA A 45 7.18 10.56 -11.25
N MET A 46 7.64 11.65 -11.87
CA MET A 46 9.04 11.97 -12.08
C MET A 46 9.51 13.02 -11.07
N GLU A 47 10.63 12.73 -10.44
CA GLU A 47 11.35 13.68 -9.57
C GLU A 47 12.76 13.93 -10.14
N THR A 48 13.39 15.04 -9.71
CA THR A 48 14.81 15.22 -10.04
C THR A 48 15.65 14.14 -9.36
N LEU A 49 16.73 13.70 -9.99
CA LEU A 49 17.63 12.75 -9.34
C LEU A 49 18.24 13.31 -8.06
N GLN A 50 18.43 14.64 -7.95
CA GLN A 50 18.87 15.29 -6.72
C GLN A 50 17.89 15.08 -5.56
N THR A 51 16.58 15.04 -5.84
CA THR A 51 15.54 14.74 -4.85
C THR A 51 15.62 13.27 -4.40
N LEU A 52 15.89 12.35 -5.33
CA LEU A 52 15.80 10.91 -5.07
C LEU A 52 17.10 10.30 -4.54
N MET A 53 18.28 10.68 -5.10
CA MET A 53 19.55 10.05 -4.79
C MET A 53 20.03 10.34 -3.36
N GLY A 54 20.64 9.33 -2.73
CA GLY A 54 21.20 9.44 -1.38
C GLY A 54 20.16 9.42 -0.25
N LYS A 55 18.89 9.09 -0.55
CA LYS A 55 17.79 9.08 0.43
C LYS A 55 17.41 7.66 0.88
N TYR A 56 17.70 6.68 0.05
CA TYR A 56 17.30 5.29 0.23
C TYR A 56 18.46 4.35 0.59
N GLY A 57 19.65 4.89 0.82
CA GLY A 57 20.89 4.13 0.97
C GLY A 57 21.43 3.62 -0.37
N GLU A 58 22.62 3.01 -0.35
CA GLU A 58 23.28 2.54 -1.58
C GLU A 58 22.48 1.52 -2.37
N GLU A 59 21.78 0.61 -1.68
CA GLU A 59 20.97 -0.40 -2.33
C GLU A 59 19.75 0.24 -3.01
N GLY A 60 19.05 1.14 -2.34
CA GLY A 60 17.90 1.85 -2.89
C GLY A 60 18.28 2.70 -4.10
N ASP A 61 19.42 3.38 -4.07
CA ASP A 61 19.92 4.20 -5.18
C ASP A 61 20.20 3.37 -6.45
N LYS A 62 20.59 2.09 -6.29
CA LYS A 62 20.75 1.13 -7.40
C LYS A 62 19.40 0.72 -8.01
N LEU A 63 18.32 0.76 -7.22
CA LEU A 63 16.98 0.36 -7.63
C LEU A 63 16.15 1.49 -8.25
N LEU A 64 16.67 2.73 -8.29
CA LEU A 64 16.00 3.87 -8.93
C LEU A 64 15.97 3.72 -10.45
N PHE A 65 14.80 3.83 -11.04
CA PHE A 65 14.65 4.01 -12.49
C PHE A 65 15.05 5.43 -12.88
N LYS A 66 16.12 5.54 -13.67
CA LYS A 66 16.65 6.80 -14.18
C LYS A 66 16.11 7.03 -15.60
N ILE A 67 15.75 8.28 -15.90
CA ILE A 67 15.15 8.68 -17.17
C ILE A 67 16.20 9.46 -17.97
N LEU A 68 16.56 8.95 -19.14
CA LEU A 68 17.44 9.65 -20.07
C LEU A 68 16.90 11.03 -20.40
N ASN A 69 17.78 12.01 -20.47
CA ASN A 69 17.41 13.36 -20.90
C ASN A 69 16.85 13.35 -22.32
N SER A 70 15.86 14.18 -22.57
CA SER A 70 15.26 14.31 -23.92
C SER A 70 16.19 15.08 -24.85
N GLY A 71 16.09 14.80 -26.14
CA GLY A 71 16.93 15.42 -27.16
C GLY A 71 18.31 14.78 -27.25
N ASP A 72 19.36 15.58 -27.41
CA ASP A 72 20.74 15.09 -27.38
C ASP A 72 21.23 14.89 -25.97
N TYR A 73 20.98 13.69 -25.41
CA TYR A 73 21.34 13.32 -24.05
C TYR A 73 22.85 13.18 -23.83
N MET A 74 23.65 13.15 -24.93
CA MET A 74 25.12 13.10 -24.87
C MET A 74 25.78 14.47 -24.76
N ASN A 75 25.07 15.56 -24.97
CA ASN A 75 25.62 16.92 -25.08
C ASN A 75 26.41 17.39 -23.84
N LYS A 76 26.16 16.78 -22.67
CA LYS A 76 26.86 17.08 -21.40
C LYS A 76 27.91 16.03 -21.03
N VAL A 77 28.20 15.08 -21.93
CA VAL A 77 29.09 13.94 -21.68
C VAL A 77 30.28 14.02 -22.64
N SER A 78 31.49 14.08 -22.08
CA SER A 78 32.71 14.00 -22.87
C SER A 78 33.15 12.55 -23.10
N ASP A 79 34.03 12.33 -24.10
CA ASP A 79 34.67 11.02 -24.30
C ASP A 79 35.45 10.56 -23.04
N GLU A 80 36.06 11.51 -22.32
CA GLU A 80 36.75 11.22 -21.06
C GLU A 80 35.75 10.72 -19.99
N ASP A 81 34.56 11.33 -19.89
CA ASP A 81 33.51 10.90 -18.95
C ASP A 81 33.09 9.44 -19.21
N ILE A 82 32.96 9.07 -20.50
CA ILE A 82 32.54 7.70 -20.89
C ILE A 82 33.57 6.66 -20.42
N HIS A 83 34.85 6.99 -20.48
CA HIS A 83 35.93 6.05 -20.18
C HIS A 83 36.39 6.08 -18.72
N SER A 84 36.19 7.21 -17.99
CA SER A 84 36.71 7.40 -16.64
C SER A 84 35.66 7.30 -15.55
N LEU A 85 34.38 7.62 -15.85
CA LEU A 85 33.31 7.63 -14.84
C LEU A 85 32.70 6.23 -14.65
N GLY A 86 32.49 5.85 -13.40
CA GLY A 86 31.63 4.70 -13.07
C GLY A 86 30.17 4.96 -13.45
N SER A 87 29.40 3.89 -13.65
CA SER A 87 28.02 3.92 -14.16
C SER A 87 27.08 4.89 -13.44
N LEU A 88 27.20 5.02 -12.09
CA LEU A 88 26.34 5.94 -11.33
C LEU A 88 26.67 7.41 -11.60
N LYS A 89 27.95 7.77 -11.72
CA LYS A 89 28.37 9.15 -12.02
C LYS A 89 28.04 9.52 -13.47
N LEU A 90 28.22 8.59 -14.39
CA LEU A 90 27.85 8.79 -15.78
C LEU A 90 26.32 8.92 -15.95
N ALA A 91 25.54 8.07 -15.25
CA ALA A 91 24.08 8.17 -15.27
C ALA A 91 23.59 9.54 -14.76
N ALA A 92 24.25 10.15 -13.78
CA ALA A 92 23.90 11.49 -13.29
C ALA A 92 24.07 12.61 -14.34
N LYS A 93 24.98 12.43 -15.31
CA LYS A 93 25.13 13.35 -16.46
C LYS A 93 24.09 13.10 -17.55
N LEU A 94 23.69 11.84 -17.75
CA LEU A 94 22.75 11.41 -18.79
C LEU A 94 21.28 11.59 -18.37
N CYS A 95 21.02 11.62 -17.06
CA CYS A 95 19.67 11.59 -16.49
C CYS A 95 19.53 12.69 -15.43
N GLU A 96 18.67 13.66 -15.65
CA GLU A 96 18.32 14.68 -14.64
C GLU A 96 17.13 14.26 -13.77
N LYS A 97 16.41 13.25 -14.20
CA LYS A 97 15.15 12.78 -13.59
C LYS A 97 15.16 11.27 -13.39
N GLY A 98 14.35 10.83 -12.44
CA GLY A 98 14.03 9.42 -12.23
C GLY A 98 12.56 9.24 -11.88
N LEU A 99 12.08 8.00 -11.91
CA LEU A 99 10.78 7.65 -11.37
C LEU A 99 10.87 7.56 -9.85
N ARG A 100 9.87 8.07 -9.15
CA ARG A 100 9.82 8.03 -7.69
C ARG A 100 9.85 6.59 -7.17
N TYR A 101 10.65 6.36 -6.15
CA TYR A 101 10.86 5.06 -5.50
C TYR A 101 9.79 4.76 -4.44
N ASP A 102 9.34 5.81 -3.75
CA ASP A 102 8.26 5.84 -2.77
C ASP A 102 7.46 7.13 -2.89
N LEU A 103 6.49 7.34 -2.00
CA LEU A 103 5.71 8.56 -1.91
C LEU A 103 6.19 9.49 -0.79
N THR A 104 7.04 9.01 0.13
CA THR A 104 7.44 9.75 1.33
C THR A 104 8.50 10.81 1.03
N VAL A 105 9.53 10.50 0.22
CA VAL A 105 10.55 11.49 -0.18
C VAL A 105 9.96 12.60 -1.05
N PRO A 106 9.14 12.32 -2.10
CA PRO A 106 8.40 13.35 -2.81
C PRO A 106 7.48 14.18 -1.91
N PHE A 107 6.87 13.56 -0.89
CA PHE A 107 6.05 14.28 0.08
C PHE A 107 6.87 15.23 0.94
N ALA A 108 8.04 14.81 1.44
CA ALA A 108 8.93 15.69 2.19
C ALA A 108 9.34 16.93 1.37
N ARG A 109 9.69 16.74 0.08
CA ARG A 109 9.93 17.85 -0.84
C ARG A 109 8.71 18.75 -1.00
N TYR A 110 7.50 18.17 -1.14
CA TYR A 110 6.24 18.89 -1.24
C TYR A 110 6.00 19.77 0.00
N VAL A 111 6.16 19.21 1.20
CA VAL A 111 5.99 19.94 2.48
C VAL A 111 6.92 21.15 2.54
N VAL A 112 8.18 21.00 2.16
CA VAL A 112 9.15 22.11 2.18
C VAL A 112 8.79 23.19 1.18
N GLN A 113 8.34 22.83 -0.03
CA GLN A 113 7.96 23.79 -1.07
C GLN A 113 6.67 24.56 -0.76
N HIS A 114 5.74 23.93 -0.02
CA HIS A 114 4.42 24.50 0.29
C HIS A 114 4.25 24.84 1.78
N ARG A 115 5.35 24.96 2.55
CA ARG A 115 5.32 25.12 4.01
C ARG A 115 4.46 26.30 4.48
N ASP A 116 4.44 27.39 3.72
CA ASP A 116 3.71 28.61 4.06
C ASP A 116 2.20 28.49 3.73
N GLU A 117 1.80 27.49 2.98
CA GLU A 117 0.41 27.20 2.59
C GLU A 117 -0.23 26.11 3.48
N LEU A 118 0.60 25.27 4.13
CA LEU A 118 0.14 24.12 4.90
C LEU A 118 -0.13 24.49 6.35
N GLN A 119 -1.30 24.06 6.86
CA GLN A 119 -1.62 24.16 8.29
C GLN A 119 -1.06 22.93 9.03
N MET A 120 -0.25 23.15 10.05
CA MET A 120 0.31 22.08 10.87
C MET A 120 -0.54 21.81 12.12
N PRO A 121 -0.69 20.55 12.57
CA PRO A 121 -0.22 19.34 11.92
C PRO A 121 -0.95 19.05 10.61
N PHE A 122 -0.23 18.65 9.59
CA PHE A 122 -0.78 18.33 8.27
C PHE A 122 -0.92 16.82 8.10
N LYS A 123 -2.16 16.35 7.92
CA LYS A 123 -2.54 14.96 7.66
C LYS A 123 -2.82 14.80 6.16
N ARG A 124 -1.97 14.09 5.44
CA ARG A 124 -2.17 13.80 4.01
C ARG A 124 -2.32 12.33 3.74
N TYR A 125 -3.03 11.95 2.67
CA TYR A 125 -2.88 10.64 2.06
C TYR A 125 -2.61 10.76 0.55
N GLN A 126 -2.00 9.69 0.01
CA GLN A 126 -1.62 9.62 -1.40
C GLN A 126 -1.73 8.18 -1.89
N ILE A 127 -2.45 7.94 -2.98
CA ILE A 127 -2.62 6.61 -3.60
C ILE A 127 -2.12 6.70 -5.02
N GLN A 128 -0.88 6.32 -5.24
CA GLN A 128 -0.21 6.48 -6.52
C GLN A 128 0.80 5.36 -6.80
N PRO A 129 1.18 5.12 -8.07
CA PRO A 129 2.19 4.14 -8.42
C PRO A 129 3.60 4.62 -8.04
N VAL A 130 4.47 3.66 -7.74
CA VAL A 130 5.91 3.83 -7.51
C VAL A 130 6.68 2.78 -8.29
N TRP A 131 7.99 3.01 -8.50
CA TRP A 131 8.80 2.17 -9.37
C TRP A 131 10.11 1.79 -8.70
N ARG A 132 10.38 0.47 -8.66
CA ARG A 132 11.63 -0.08 -8.12
C ARG A 132 12.20 -1.11 -9.07
N ALA A 133 13.48 -1.02 -9.40
CA ALA A 133 14.15 -1.95 -10.31
C ALA A 133 14.46 -3.31 -9.66
N ASP A 134 13.65 -3.74 -8.71
CA ASP A 134 13.74 -5.03 -8.03
C ASP A 134 13.71 -6.21 -9.00
N ARG A 135 14.26 -7.34 -8.56
CA ARG A 135 14.08 -8.63 -9.25
C ARG A 135 12.62 -9.07 -9.08
N PRO A 136 11.84 -9.18 -10.16
CA PRO A 136 10.43 -9.53 -10.07
C PRO A 136 10.21 -10.93 -9.50
N GLN A 137 9.27 -11.02 -8.54
CA GLN A 137 8.78 -12.28 -7.96
C GLN A 137 7.35 -12.08 -7.47
N LYS A 138 6.66 -13.14 -7.03
CA LYS A 138 5.30 -13.03 -6.47
C LYS A 138 5.28 -12.02 -5.31
N GLY A 139 4.37 -11.05 -5.37
CA GLY A 139 4.25 -9.97 -4.38
C GLY A 139 5.34 -8.90 -4.44
N ARG A 140 6.24 -8.93 -5.47
CA ARG A 140 7.27 -7.90 -5.70
C ARG A 140 7.35 -7.55 -7.19
N TYR A 141 6.86 -6.37 -7.51
CA TYR A 141 6.72 -5.85 -8.86
C TYR A 141 7.64 -4.63 -9.05
N ARG A 142 7.90 -4.27 -10.31
CA ARG A 142 8.69 -3.08 -10.65
C ARG A 142 7.86 -1.80 -10.71
N GLU A 143 6.56 -1.96 -10.94
CA GLU A 143 5.55 -0.92 -10.84
C GLU A 143 4.43 -1.43 -9.93
N PHE A 144 4.12 -0.68 -8.88
CA PHE A 144 3.09 -1.05 -7.92
C PHE A 144 2.54 0.18 -7.21
N TYR A 145 1.36 0.06 -6.62
CA TYR A 145 0.71 1.17 -5.92
C TYR A 145 1.01 1.14 -4.42
N GLN A 146 1.37 2.31 -3.90
CA GLN A 146 1.38 2.58 -2.46
C GLN A 146 0.17 3.45 -2.08
N CYS A 147 -0.42 3.16 -0.93
CA CYS A 147 -1.48 3.95 -0.33
C CYS A 147 -0.93 4.49 0.99
N ASP A 148 -0.33 5.66 0.93
CA ASP A 148 0.38 6.26 2.04
C ASP A 148 -0.50 7.25 2.80
N ALA A 149 -0.38 7.26 4.12
CA ALA A 149 -0.92 8.29 4.99
C ALA A 149 0.17 8.76 5.95
N ASP A 150 0.38 10.08 6.03
CA ASP A 150 1.39 10.71 6.88
C ASP A 150 0.82 11.91 7.63
N VAL A 151 1.34 12.11 8.84
CA VAL A 151 1.14 13.31 9.64
C VAL A 151 2.48 13.99 9.82
N VAL A 152 2.59 15.27 9.51
CA VAL A 152 3.80 16.06 9.74
C VAL A 152 3.50 17.27 10.61
N GLY A 153 4.50 17.75 11.37
CA GLY A 153 4.38 18.91 12.25
C GLY A 153 3.80 18.61 13.63
N SER A 154 3.97 17.37 14.10
CA SER A 154 3.56 16.96 15.45
C SER A 154 4.43 15.83 15.98
N ASP A 155 4.93 15.99 17.20
CA ASP A 155 5.69 14.97 17.94
C ASP A 155 4.79 14.02 18.76
N SER A 156 3.49 14.28 18.78
CA SER A 156 2.54 13.49 19.56
C SER A 156 2.48 12.04 19.11
N LEU A 157 2.64 11.12 20.07
CA LEU A 157 2.49 9.68 19.87
C LEU A 157 1.04 9.25 19.60
N LEU A 158 0.07 10.14 19.76
CA LEU A 158 -1.32 9.89 19.33
C LEU A 158 -1.42 9.70 17.81
N ASN A 159 -0.47 10.24 17.05
CA ASN A 159 -0.42 10.03 15.61
C ASN A 159 -0.15 8.55 15.27
N GLU A 160 0.78 7.90 16.00
CA GLU A 160 1.04 6.47 15.86
C GLU A 160 -0.19 5.65 16.25
N VAL A 161 -0.88 6.01 17.33
CA VAL A 161 -2.12 5.36 17.77
C VAL A 161 -3.18 5.44 16.68
N GLU A 162 -3.44 6.61 16.11
CA GLU A 162 -4.41 6.79 15.01
C GLU A 162 -4.02 5.96 13.77
N LEU A 163 -2.74 5.94 13.39
CA LEU A 163 -2.27 5.16 12.25
C LEU A 163 -2.48 3.66 12.47
N MET A 164 -2.28 3.15 13.68
CA MET A 164 -2.55 1.73 14.00
C MET A 164 -4.05 1.42 13.99
N GLN A 165 -4.90 2.34 14.45
CA GLN A 165 -6.35 2.21 14.32
C GLN A 165 -6.82 2.23 12.85
N ILE A 166 -6.19 3.02 12.00
CA ILE A 166 -6.42 3.02 10.54
C ILE A 166 -6.09 1.65 9.97
N VAL A 167 -4.93 1.08 10.32
CA VAL A 167 -4.52 -0.26 9.89
C VAL A 167 -5.54 -1.31 10.33
N ASP A 168 -5.92 -1.31 11.59
CA ASP A 168 -6.92 -2.23 12.15
C ASP A 168 -8.25 -2.12 11.41
N THR A 169 -8.74 -0.89 11.22
CA THR A 169 -10.01 -0.61 10.53
C THR A 169 -10.01 -1.09 9.09
N VAL A 170 -8.93 -0.83 8.34
CA VAL A 170 -8.79 -1.24 6.93
C VAL A 170 -8.83 -2.76 6.80
N PHE A 171 -8.04 -3.49 7.59
CA PHE A 171 -7.99 -4.95 7.50
C PHE A 171 -9.25 -5.63 8.05
N THR A 172 -9.88 -5.06 9.07
CA THR A 172 -11.22 -5.49 9.53
C THR A 172 -12.26 -5.36 8.42
N LYS A 173 -12.28 -4.23 7.68
CA LYS A 173 -13.17 -4.05 6.53
C LYS A 173 -12.90 -5.03 5.38
N PHE A 174 -11.64 -5.42 5.17
CA PHE A 174 -11.27 -6.43 4.19
C PHE A 174 -11.57 -7.87 4.65
N GLY A 175 -11.87 -8.09 5.92
CA GLY A 175 -12.03 -9.42 6.50
C GLY A 175 -10.71 -10.20 6.59
N VAL A 176 -9.56 -9.50 6.59
CA VAL A 176 -8.23 -10.11 6.69
C VAL A 176 -7.72 -9.98 8.12
N ARG A 177 -7.40 -11.12 8.75
CA ARG A 177 -6.73 -11.12 10.06
C ARG A 177 -5.25 -10.79 9.88
N VAL A 178 -4.77 -9.85 10.69
CA VAL A 178 -3.38 -9.40 10.63
C VAL A 178 -2.75 -9.34 12.02
N CYS A 179 -1.42 -9.42 12.05
CA CYS A 179 -0.62 -9.03 13.20
C CYS A 179 0.11 -7.72 12.87
N ILE A 180 -0.09 -6.70 13.70
CA ILE A 180 0.59 -5.41 13.64
C ILE A 180 1.83 -5.54 14.53
N LYS A 181 3.01 -5.63 13.91
CA LYS A 181 4.29 -5.63 14.62
C LYS A 181 4.75 -4.21 14.83
N ILE A 182 5.16 -3.89 16.06
CA ILE A 182 5.72 -2.59 16.45
C ILE A 182 7.09 -2.77 17.09
N ASN A 183 8.00 -1.85 16.79
CA ASN A 183 9.26 -1.65 17.50
C ASN A 183 9.59 -0.15 17.52
N ASN A 184 10.74 0.22 18.07
CA ASN A 184 11.23 1.59 18.07
C ASN A 184 12.72 1.65 17.76
N ARG A 185 13.12 2.54 16.87
CA ARG A 185 14.54 2.74 16.51
C ARG A 185 15.39 3.10 17.72
N LYS A 186 14.83 3.82 18.70
CA LYS A 186 15.51 4.17 19.95
C LYS A 186 15.80 2.94 20.81
N ILE A 187 14.88 1.94 20.83
CA ILE A 187 15.13 0.65 21.50
C ILE A 187 16.31 -0.07 20.81
N LEU A 188 16.31 -0.13 19.48
CA LEU A 188 17.39 -0.77 18.73
C LEU A 188 18.74 -0.08 18.96
N THR A 189 18.74 1.26 19.00
CA THR A 189 19.94 2.04 19.35
C THR A 189 20.42 1.72 20.75
N GLY A 190 19.49 1.69 21.74
CA GLY A 190 19.82 1.34 23.12
C GLY A 190 20.37 -0.08 23.27
N ILE A 191 19.84 -1.05 22.51
CA ILE A 191 20.39 -2.41 22.46
C ILE A 191 21.85 -2.39 22.00
N ALA A 192 22.15 -1.67 20.90
CA ALA A 192 23.52 -1.56 20.39
C ALA A 192 24.48 -0.88 21.41
N GLU A 193 23.98 0.12 22.17
CA GLU A 193 24.76 0.77 23.23
C GLU A 193 25.09 -0.20 24.38
N VAL A 194 24.09 -0.90 24.92
CA VAL A 194 24.28 -1.78 26.10
C VAL A 194 25.09 -3.04 25.79
N ILE A 195 25.08 -3.52 24.54
CA ILE A 195 25.97 -4.61 24.14
C ILE A 195 27.38 -4.13 23.78
N GLY A 196 27.64 -2.80 23.74
CA GLY A 196 28.94 -2.21 23.49
C GLY A 196 29.30 -2.03 22.01
N GLU A 197 28.35 -2.04 21.10
CA GLU A 197 28.55 -1.99 19.64
C GLU A 197 27.75 -0.85 18.98
N ALA A 198 27.63 0.32 19.65
CA ALA A 198 26.82 1.45 19.20
C ALA A 198 27.11 1.91 17.76
N GLU A 199 28.39 1.91 17.35
CA GLU A 199 28.82 2.32 16.01
C GLU A 199 28.37 1.35 14.90
N LYS A 200 27.96 0.13 15.27
CA LYS A 200 27.56 -0.94 14.34
C LYS A 200 26.06 -1.20 14.32
N ILE A 201 25.28 -0.23 14.79
CA ILE A 201 23.79 -0.34 14.83
C ILE A 201 23.19 -0.77 13.49
N VAL A 202 23.73 -0.30 12.37
CA VAL A 202 23.23 -0.64 11.03
C VAL A 202 23.46 -2.11 10.72
N ASP A 203 24.66 -2.63 10.98
CA ASP A 203 25.03 -4.03 10.72
C ASP A 203 24.19 -4.96 11.61
N ILE A 204 24.05 -4.63 12.88
CA ILE A 204 23.24 -5.38 13.85
C ILE A 204 21.79 -5.43 13.39
N THR A 205 21.19 -4.29 13.01
CA THR A 205 19.78 -4.23 12.60
C THR A 205 19.52 -4.96 11.26
N VAL A 206 20.47 -4.89 10.32
CA VAL A 206 20.39 -5.63 9.04
C VAL A 206 20.46 -7.15 9.26
N ALA A 207 21.31 -7.62 10.19
CA ALA A 207 21.42 -9.03 10.52
C ALA A 207 20.14 -9.55 11.22
N ILE A 208 19.67 -8.83 12.26
CA ILE A 208 18.47 -9.21 13.03
C ILE A 208 17.21 -9.27 12.14
N ASP A 209 17.06 -8.36 11.18
CA ASP A 209 15.91 -8.35 10.24
C ASP A 209 15.79 -9.65 9.42
N LYS A 210 16.85 -10.40 9.30
CA LYS A 210 16.87 -11.66 8.56
C LYS A 210 16.49 -12.86 9.43
N LEU A 211 16.32 -12.69 10.75
CA LEU A 211 16.12 -13.79 11.70
C LEU A 211 15.03 -14.76 11.27
N ASP A 212 13.86 -14.27 10.91
CA ASP A 212 12.72 -15.08 10.43
C ASP A 212 13.04 -15.91 9.16
N LYS A 213 14.05 -15.50 8.37
CA LYS A 213 14.36 -16.10 7.06
C LYS A 213 15.50 -17.10 7.11
N ILE A 214 16.56 -16.75 7.86
CA ILE A 214 17.81 -17.51 7.83
C ILE A 214 18.09 -18.23 9.15
N GLY A 215 17.33 -17.91 10.22
CA GLY A 215 17.49 -18.51 11.54
C GLY A 215 18.64 -17.92 12.34
N LEU A 216 18.66 -18.22 13.65
CA LEU A 216 19.54 -17.61 14.65
C LEU A 216 21.03 -17.86 14.37
N ASP A 217 21.39 -19.10 14.00
CA ASP A 217 22.78 -19.47 13.75
C ASP A 217 23.39 -18.67 12.61
N ASN A 218 22.64 -18.50 11.51
CA ASN A 218 23.08 -17.72 10.36
C ASN A 218 23.13 -16.20 10.67
N VAL A 219 22.22 -15.70 11.51
CA VAL A 219 22.28 -14.31 11.99
C VAL A 219 23.56 -14.10 12.80
N ASN A 220 23.91 -15.02 13.69
CA ASN A 220 25.14 -14.96 14.47
C ASN A 220 26.40 -15.01 13.58
N GLU A 221 26.38 -15.82 12.52
CA GLU A 221 27.48 -15.84 11.55
C GLU A 221 27.61 -14.50 10.78
N GLU A 222 26.51 -13.86 10.40
CA GLU A 222 26.54 -12.54 9.77
C GLU A 222 27.12 -11.50 10.74
N LEU A 223 26.64 -11.46 11.99
CA LEU A 223 27.16 -10.54 13.01
C LEU A 223 28.67 -10.70 13.21
N ARG A 224 29.17 -11.93 13.24
CA ARG A 224 30.63 -12.20 13.32
C ARG A 224 31.38 -11.66 12.11
N LYS A 225 30.85 -11.85 10.91
CA LYS A 225 31.45 -11.33 9.66
C LYS A 225 31.51 -9.81 9.64
N ASP A 226 30.52 -9.15 10.23
CA ASP A 226 30.43 -7.69 10.36
C ASP A 226 31.27 -7.19 11.56
N GLY A 227 31.98 -8.11 12.23
CA GLY A 227 32.97 -7.79 13.29
C GLY A 227 32.32 -7.48 14.64
N ILE A 228 31.09 -7.92 14.90
CA ILE A 228 30.45 -7.85 16.22
C ILE A 228 31.16 -8.86 17.14
N SER A 229 31.48 -8.44 18.36
CA SER A 229 32.18 -9.29 19.35
C SER A 229 31.30 -10.44 19.84
N GLU A 230 31.91 -11.59 20.20
CA GLU A 230 31.19 -12.73 20.78
C GLU A 230 30.43 -12.32 22.04
N GLU A 231 31.03 -11.49 22.91
CA GLU A 231 30.38 -10.98 24.11
C GLU A 231 29.09 -10.19 23.78
N ALA A 232 29.15 -9.37 22.73
CA ALA A 232 27.96 -8.63 22.26
C ALA A 232 26.91 -9.56 21.69
N ILE A 233 27.30 -10.59 20.92
CA ILE A 233 26.39 -11.60 20.38
C ILE A 233 25.71 -12.37 21.53
N GLU A 234 26.46 -12.79 22.55
CA GLU A 234 25.89 -13.47 23.72
C GLU A 234 24.88 -12.60 24.47
N LYS A 235 25.14 -11.30 24.64
CA LYS A 235 24.22 -10.34 25.26
C LYS A 235 22.97 -10.10 24.39
N LEU A 236 23.09 -10.17 23.09
CA LEU A 236 21.99 -9.95 22.14
C LEU A 236 21.00 -11.12 22.08
N GLN A 237 21.47 -12.38 22.28
CA GLN A 237 20.64 -13.59 22.14
C GLN A 237 19.34 -13.56 22.95
N PRO A 238 19.34 -13.28 24.28
CA PRO A 238 18.13 -13.26 25.07
C PRO A 238 17.14 -12.17 24.64
N ILE A 239 17.65 -11.09 24.03
CA ILE A 239 16.83 -9.97 23.57
C ILE A 239 16.07 -10.33 22.29
N ILE A 240 16.77 -10.87 21.28
CA ILE A 240 16.17 -11.22 19.99
C ILE A 240 15.32 -12.49 20.05
N SER A 241 15.51 -13.30 21.07
CA SER A 241 14.72 -14.50 21.33
C SER A 241 13.56 -14.26 22.30
N LEU A 242 13.36 -13.02 22.75
CA LEU A 242 12.34 -12.67 23.74
C LEU A 242 10.95 -12.86 23.16
N SER A 243 10.14 -13.68 23.82
CA SER A 243 8.77 -14.02 23.43
C SER A 243 7.83 -13.82 24.61
N GLY A 244 6.52 -13.80 24.33
CA GLY A 244 5.49 -13.62 25.37
C GLY A 244 4.65 -12.34 25.18
N PRO A 245 3.82 -12.00 26.17
CA PRO A 245 2.99 -10.79 26.16
C PRO A 245 3.80 -9.51 26.07
N ASN A 246 3.24 -8.47 25.43
CA ASN A 246 3.90 -7.19 25.24
C ASN A 246 4.35 -6.55 26.58
N ASP A 247 3.52 -6.63 27.61
CA ASP A 247 3.82 -6.05 28.94
C ASP A 247 5.08 -6.70 29.53
N GLU A 248 5.22 -8.04 29.45
CA GLU A 248 6.39 -8.78 29.92
C GLU A 248 7.64 -8.44 29.09
N LYS A 249 7.51 -8.35 27.77
CA LYS A 249 8.60 -7.94 26.88
C LYS A 249 9.10 -6.53 27.24
N LEU A 250 8.18 -5.59 27.50
CA LEU A 250 8.51 -4.22 27.90
C LEU A 250 9.25 -4.16 29.25
N GLU A 251 8.85 -4.98 30.24
CA GLU A 251 9.53 -5.05 31.52
C GLU A 251 10.96 -5.59 31.39
N VAL A 252 11.14 -6.65 30.61
CA VAL A 252 12.46 -7.25 30.39
C VAL A 252 13.38 -6.28 29.66
N ILE A 253 12.91 -5.70 28.52
CA ILE A 253 13.74 -4.81 27.73
C ILE A 253 14.05 -3.50 28.48
N SER A 254 13.16 -3.01 29.33
CA SER A 254 13.42 -1.86 30.17
C SER A 254 14.62 -2.10 31.12
N LYS A 255 14.68 -3.28 31.74
CA LYS A 255 15.79 -3.66 32.60
C LYS A 255 17.12 -3.80 31.82
N VAL A 256 17.06 -4.40 30.66
CA VAL A 256 18.23 -4.55 29.78
C VAL A 256 18.79 -3.19 29.38
N LEU A 257 17.91 -2.20 29.17
CA LEU A 257 18.26 -0.86 28.69
C LEU A 257 18.51 0.17 29.80
N GLU A 258 18.59 -0.22 31.07
CA GLU A 258 18.88 0.71 32.20
C GLU A 258 20.15 1.56 32.00
N GLY A 259 21.11 1.09 31.21
CA GLY A 259 22.34 1.83 30.84
C GLY A 259 22.22 2.74 29.62
N SER A 260 21.06 2.80 28.95
CA SER A 260 20.85 3.60 27.73
C SER A 260 19.65 4.54 27.88
N GLU A 261 19.91 5.84 27.97
CA GLU A 261 18.88 6.87 28.07
C GLU A 261 17.96 6.87 26.83
N ILE A 262 18.55 6.75 25.64
CA ILE A 262 17.79 6.69 24.38
C ILE A 262 16.95 5.41 24.29
N GLY A 263 17.49 4.28 24.76
CA GLY A 263 16.78 3.01 24.78
C GLY A 263 15.56 3.07 25.69
N LEU A 264 15.71 3.60 26.92
CA LEU A 264 14.61 3.80 27.85
C LEU A 264 13.53 4.75 27.30
N LYS A 265 13.93 5.81 26.58
CA LYS A 265 12.99 6.69 25.89
C LYS A 265 12.19 5.94 24.84
N GLY A 266 12.80 5.05 24.07
CA GLY A 266 12.11 4.18 23.13
C GLY A 266 11.11 3.23 23.79
N VAL A 267 11.44 2.68 24.97
CA VAL A 267 10.53 1.84 25.76
C VAL A 267 9.33 2.65 26.25
N GLU A 268 9.56 3.86 26.77
CA GLU A 268 8.49 4.77 27.22
C GLU A 268 7.49 5.08 26.10
N GLU A 269 8.01 5.46 24.93
CA GLU A 269 7.20 5.77 23.75
C GLU A 269 6.39 4.55 23.28
N THR A 270 7.03 3.38 23.19
CA THR A 270 6.37 2.15 22.78
C THR A 270 5.30 1.70 23.78
N LYS A 271 5.59 1.83 25.08
CA LYS A 271 4.63 1.55 26.14
C LYS A 271 3.41 2.45 26.04
N PHE A 272 3.60 3.75 25.85
CA PHE A 272 2.49 4.70 25.67
C PHE A 272 1.57 4.29 24.51
N ILE A 273 2.15 3.93 23.34
CA ILE A 273 1.37 3.51 22.17
C ILE A 273 0.58 2.24 22.48
N LEU A 274 1.24 1.21 23.04
CA LEU A 274 0.60 -0.08 23.34
C LEU A 274 -0.50 0.04 24.40
N ASP A 275 -0.26 0.78 25.49
CA ASP A 275 -1.25 1.01 26.55
C ASP A 275 -2.47 1.78 26.02
N THR A 276 -2.25 2.79 25.19
CA THR A 276 -3.33 3.57 24.59
C THR A 276 -4.15 2.70 23.63
N LEU A 277 -3.51 1.91 22.77
CA LEU A 277 -4.21 0.99 21.86
C LEU A 277 -4.98 -0.10 22.61
N LYS A 278 -4.44 -0.60 23.72
CA LYS A 278 -5.13 -1.54 24.61
C LYS A 278 -6.40 -0.92 25.22
N SER A 279 -6.37 0.37 25.56
CA SER A 279 -7.52 1.08 26.14
C SER A 279 -8.64 1.32 25.13
N VAL A 280 -8.34 1.57 23.87
CA VAL A 280 -9.34 1.80 22.82
C VAL A 280 -9.83 0.50 22.18
N GLY A 281 -9.03 -0.57 22.28
CA GLY A 281 -9.28 -1.88 21.67
C GLY A 281 -8.99 -1.92 20.18
N LEU A 282 -8.42 -3.02 19.72
CA LEU A 282 -8.22 -3.36 18.30
C LEU A 282 -8.91 -4.69 18.00
N ASN A 283 -9.32 -4.89 16.75
CA ASN A 283 -9.85 -6.17 16.26
C ASN A 283 -8.72 -7.15 15.89
N ASN A 284 -7.55 -6.63 15.57
CA ASN A 284 -6.38 -7.38 15.15
C ASN A 284 -5.31 -7.38 16.25
N GLU A 285 -4.39 -8.33 16.16
CA GLU A 285 -3.27 -8.45 17.10
C GLU A 285 -2.24 -7.33 16.91
N ILE A 286 -1.69 -6.84 18.04
CA ILE A 286 -0.51 -5.98 18.05
C ILE A 286 0.59 -6.63 18.89
N GLU A 287 1.79 -6.73 18.31
CA GLU A 287 2.94 -7.40 18.92
C GLU A 287 4.17 -6.47 18.95
N LEU A 288 4.77 -6.32 20.13
CA LEU A 288 6.13 -5.80 20.26
C LEU A 288 7.09 -6.84 19.71
N ASP A 289 7.77 -6.53 18.61
CA ASP A 289 8.73 -7.40 17.96
C ASP A 289 10.11 -6.73 17.94
N LEU A 290 10.96 -7.11 18.88
CA LEU A 290 12.32 -6.54 19.03
C LEU A 290 13.25 -6.89 17.85
N THR A 291 12.86 -7.85 17.00
CA THR A 291 13.59 -8.21 15.79
C THR A 291 13.13 -7.40 14.57
N LEU A 292 12.03 -6.66 14.68
CA LEU A 292 11.61 -5.73 13.65
C LEU A 292 12.61 -4.57 13.56
N ALA A 293 13.54 -4.69 12.67
CA ALA A 293 14.60 -3.71 12.45
C ALA A 293 14.54 -3.07 11.04
N ARG A 294 13.56 -3.49 10.24
CA ARG A 294 13.29 -3.01 8.88
C ARG A 294 12.89 -1.56 8.85
N GLY A 295 13.02 -1.06 7.66
CA GLY A 295 12.54 0.24 7.26
C GLY A 295 13.61 1.02 6.52
N LEU A 296 13.19 2.12 5.95
CA LEU A 296 14.10 3.04 5.29
C LEU A 296 14.96 3.73 6.38
N ASN A 297 16.19 4.07 6.03
CA ASN A 297 17.18 4.60 6.98
C ASN A 297 16.77 5.95 7.60
N TYR A 298 15.67 6.53 7.18
CA TYR A 298 15.18 7.80 7.71
C TYR A 298 14.25 7.67 8.95
N TYR A 299 13.87 6.45 9.36
CA TYR A 299 13.06 6.28 10.58
C TYR A 299 13.89 6.53 11.85
N THR A 300 13.29 7.26 12.80
CA THR A 300 13.94 7.76 14.03
C THR A 300 13.25 7.32 15.32
N GLY A 301 12.00 6.87 15.25
CA GLY A 301 11.17 6.46 16.39
C GLY A 301 10.48 5.14 16.15
N ALA A 302 9.17 5.09 16.44
CA ALA A 302 8.35 3.91 16.21
C ALA A 302 8.40 3.43 14.75
N ILE A 303 8.46 2.12 14.56
CA ILE A 303 8.40 1.43 13.26
C ILE A 303 7.34 0.35 13.29
N PHE A 304 6.66 0.16 12.16
CA PHE A 304 5.52 -0.74 12.03
C PHE A 304 5.68 -1.67 10.84
N GLU A 305 5.27 -2.92 11.03
CA GLU A 305 5.12 -3.89 9.94
C GLU A 305 3.84 -4.69 10.17
N VAL A 306 3.06 -4.92 9.12
CA VAL A 306 1.82 -5.69 9.19
C VAL A 306 1.93 -6.94 8.35
N LYS A 307 1.68 -8.09 8.96
CA LYS A 307 1.68 -9.41 8.31
C LYS A 307 0.26 -9.99 8.32
N ALA A 308 -0.18 -10.53 7.19
CA ALA A 308 -1.40 -11.34 7.13
C ALA A 308 -1.17 -12.68 7.83
N LEU A 309 -2.14 -13.13 8.64
CA LEU A 309 -2.01 -14.36 9.42
C LEU A 309 -2.41 -15.62 8.62
N ASP A 310 -3.35 -15.47 7.68
CA ASP A 310 -3.96 -16.61 6.97
C ASP A 310 -3.31 -16.91 5.61
N THR A 311 -2.23 -16.22 5.25
CA THR A 311 -1.52 -16.44 3.98
C THR A 311 -0.02 -16.15 4.12
N PRO A 312 0.85 -16.94 3.49
CA PRO A 312 2.30 -16.75 3.55
C PRO A 312 2.74 -15.56 2.66
N MET A 313 2.17 -14.37 2.91
CA MET A 313 2.57 -13.14 2.25
C MET A 313 3.56 -12.37 3.14
N GLY A 314 4.58 -11.76 2.54
CA GLY A 314 5.43 -10.82 3.27
C GLY A 314 4.65 -9.60 3.75
N SER A 315 5.33 -8.65 4.39
CA SER A 315 4.71 -7.42 4.89
C SER A 315 3.77 -6.77 3.88
N ILE A 316 2.53 -6.51 4.28
CA ILE A 316 1.47 -5.92 3.44
C ILE A 316 1.26 -4.43 3.74
N THR A 317 1.73 -3.97 4.90
CA THR A 317 1.76 -2.56 5.30
C THR A 317 3.00 -2.34 6.14
N GLY A 318 3.58 -1.15 6.07
CA GLY A 318 4.70 -0.75 6.90
C GLY A 318 4.76 0.75 7.06
N GLY A 319 5.53 1.22 8.04
CA GLY A 319 5.65 2.64 8.31
C GLY A 319 6.54 2.94 9.51
N GLY A 320 6.53 4.20 9.94
CA GLY A 320 7.24 4.64 11.12
C GLY A 320 7.39 6.15 11.23
N ARG A 321 7.99 6.59 12.32
CA ARG A 321 8.30 8.00 12.60
C ARG A 321 9.62 8.40 11.98
N TYR A 322 9.62 9.60 11.39
CA TYR A 322 10.79 10.24 10.79
C TYR A 322 10.84 11.72 11.20
N ASP A 323 11.87 12.12 11.93
CA ASP A 323 11.93 13.45 12.55
C ASP A 323 12.72 14.49 11.75
N ASN A 324 13.45 14.07 10.72
CA ASN A 324 14.31 14.99 9.98
C ASN A 324 14.31 14.77 8.46
N LEU A 325 13.29 14.13 7.92
CA LEU A 325 13.24 13.89 6.48
C LEU A 325 13.17 15.19 5.66
N THR A 326 12.44 16.20 6.16
CA THR A 326 12.37 17.54 5.56
C THR A 326 13.67 18.31 5.66
N GLY A 327 14.53 17.97 6.62
CA GLY A 327 15.88 18.57 6.78
C GLY A 327 16.77 18.37 5.56
N ILE A 328 16.57 17.28 4.81
CA ILE A 328 17.25 17.01 3.55
C ILE A 328 16.96 18.10 2.49
N PHE A 329 15.82 18.75 2.59
CA PHE A 329 15.36 19.82 1.70
C PHE A 329 15.46 21.21 2.36
N GLY A 330 16.22 21.34 3.45
CA GLY A 330 16.49 22.63 4.11
C GLY A 330 15.47 23.06 5.16
N LEU A 331 14.59 22.16 5.61
CA LEU A 331 13.65 22.41 6.71
C LEU A 331 13.84 21.36 7.82
N PRO A 332 14.88 21.53 8.68
CA PRO A 332 15.14 20.59 9.78
C PRO A 332 14.10 20.73 10.90
N GLY A 333 13.98 19.66 11.72
CA GLY A 333 13.19 19.67 12.95
C GLY A 333 11.69 19.53 12.77
N LEU A 334 11.21 19.13 11.59
CA LEU A 334 9.81 18.83 11.38
C LEU A 334 9.59 17.32 11.50
N SER A 335 8.97 16.91 12.60
CA SER A 335 8.62 15.52 12.85
C SER A 335 7.49 15.06 11.95
N GLY A 336 7.56 13.81 11.52
CA GLY A 336 6.53 13.15 10.74
C GLY A 336 6.43 11.66 11.11
N VAL A 337 5.25 11.10 10.89
CA VAL A 337 4.99 9.68 11.02
C VAL A 337 4.01 9.24 9.95
N GLY A 338 4.20 8.07 9.37
CA GLY A 338 3.33 7.59 8.31
C GLY A 338 3.31 6.09 8.15
N ILE A 339 2.31 5.63 7.41
CA ILE A 339 2.13 4.23 7.01
C ILE A 339 1.90 4.15 5.50
N SER A 340 2.26 3.01 4.93
CA SER A 340 2.05 2.67 3.52
C SER A 340 1.41 1.30 3.38
N PHE A 341 0.20 1.23 2.80
CA PHE A 341 -0.39 -0.03 2.38
C PHE A 341 0.12 -0.42 1.00
N GLY A 342 0.64 -1.63 0.88
CA GLY A 342 1.06 -2.22 -0.39
C GLY A 342 -0.14 -2.79 -1.14
N ALA A 343 -0.81 -1.98 -1.96
CA ALA A 343 -2.07 -2.35 -2.61
C ALA A 343 -1.98 -3.64 -3.43
N ASP A 344 -0.86 -3.88 -4.10
CA ASP A 344 -0.67 -5.08 -4.92
C ASP A 344 -0.50 -6.36 -4.09
N ARG A 345 0.10 -6.27 -2.90
CA ARG A 345 0.18 -7.39 -1.95
C ARG A 345 -1.17 -7.66 -1.30
N ILE A 346 -1.91 -6.61 -0.94
CA ILE A 346 -3.29 -6.73 -0.43
C ILE A 346 -4.18 -7.38 -1.49
N TYR A 347 -4.03 -6.98 -2.77
CA TYR A 347 -4.71 -7.61 -3.89
C TYR A 347 -4.45 -9.11 -3.96
N ASP A 348 -3.20 -9.53 -3.83
CA ASP A 348 -2.81 -10.93 -3.84
C ASP A 348 -3.37 -11.69 -2.61
N VAL A 349 -3.39 -11.07 -1.42
CA VAL A 349 -3.99 -11.64 -0.19
C VAL A 349 -5.49 -11.85 -0.35
N LEU A 350 -6.22 -10.82 -0.78
CA LEU A 350 -7.67 -10.91 -0.96
C LEU A 350 -8.08 -11.95 -2.03
N ASN A 351 -7.28 -12.11 -3.09
CA ASN A 351 -7.49 -13.18 -4.07
C ASN A 351 -7.20 -14.58 -3.48
N ALA A 352 -6.15 -14.71 -2.68
CA ALA A 352 -5.79 -15.99 -2.08
C ALA A 352 -6.82 -16.49 -1.06
N LEU A 353 -7.50 -15.54 -0.39
CA LEU A 353 -8.51 -15.82 0.64
C LEU A 353 -9.96 -15.72 0.12
N ASP A 354 -10.16 -15.39 -1.16
CA ASP A 354 -11.47 -15.20 -1.80
C ASP A 354 -12.39 -14.20 -1.05
N LEU A 355 -11.81 -13.06 -0.64
CA LEU A 355 -12.49 -12.07 0.22
C LEU A 355 -13.08 -10.87 -0.55
N TYR A 356 -13.09 -10.89 -1.89
CA TYR A 356 -13.74 -9.82 -2.63
C TYR A 356 -15.26 -9.95 -2.60
N PRO A 357 -16.00 -8.86 -2.23
CA PRO A 357 -17.46 -8.85 -2.39
C PRO A 357 -17.86 -9.07 -3.85
N LYS A 358 -18.88 -9.88 -4.09
CA LYS A 358 -19.40 -10.15 -5.47
C LYS A 358 -19.72 -8.85 -6.21
N GLU A 359 -20.29 -7.88 -5.52
CA GLU A 359 -20.69 -6.57 -6.06
C GLU A 359 -19.48 -5.69 -6.45
N ALA A 360 -18.34 -5.89 -5.81
CA ALA A 360 -17.11 -5.15 -6.12
C ALA A 360 -16.49 -5.58 -7.46
N VAL A 361 -16.80 -6.80 -7.93
CA VAL A 361 -16.19 -7.40 -9.11
C VAL A 361 -17.00 -7.10 -10.38
N ASN A 362 -18.30 -6.89 -10.24
CA ASN A 362 -19.22 -6.69 -11.36
C ASN A 362 -19.28 -5.22 -11.78
N SER A 363 -18.88 -4.92 -13.03
CA SER A 363 -18.92 -3.58 -13.60
C SER A 363 -20.35 -3.16 -14.01
N THR A 364 -21.20 -4.11 -14.39
CA THR A 364 -22.59 -3.90 -14.85
C THR A 364 -23.55 -4.69 -13.98
N GLN A 365 -24.61 -4.05 -13.50
CA GLN A 365 -25.63 -4.71 -12.67
C GLN A 365 -26.81 -5.20 -13.49
N VAL A 366 -27.18 -4.49 -14.55
CA VAL A 366 -28.35 -4.81 -15.38
C VAL A 366 -28.02 -4.70 -16.86
N LEU A 367 -28.35 -5.73 -17.64
CA LEU A 367 -28.31 -5.70 -19.10
C LEU A 367 -29.73 -5.74 -19.68
N PHE A 368 -30.07 -4.75 -20.49
CA PHE A 368 -31.30 -4.77 -21.29
C PHE A 368 -31.02 -5.47 -22.63
N ILE A 369 -31.89 -6.44 -22.96
CA ILE A 369 -31.85 -7.16 -24.23
C ILE A 369 -32.42 -6.29 -25.34
N ASN A 370 -31.72 -6.24 -26.46
CA ASN A 370 -32.16 -5.53 -27.66
C ASN A 370 -32.89 -6.50 -28.62
N PHE A 371 -34.18 -6.43 -28.68
CA PHE A 371 -35.02 -7.19 -29.63
C PHE A 371 -35.23 -6.45 -30.96
N GLY A 372 -35.03 -5.14 -31.01
CA GLY A 372 -35.20 -4.30 -32.18
C GLY A 372 -35.38 -2.83 -31.82
N GLU A 373 -35.65 -2.00 -32.81
CA GLU A 373 -35.75 -0.54 -32.64
C GLU A 373 -36.90 -0.13 -31.73
N LYS A 374 -38.09 -0.78 -31.88
CA LYS A 374 -39.30 -0.48 -31.10
C LYS A 374 -39.08 -0.78 -29.62
N GLU A 375 -38.55 -1.97 -29.31
CA GLU A 375 -38.29 -2.43 -27.95
C GLU A 375 -37.17 -1.60 -27.31
N THR A 376 -36.13 -1.26 -28.07
CA THR A 376 -35.07 -0.40 -27.62
C THR A 376 -35.58 1.00 -27.27
N ALA A 377 -36.39 1.60 -28.11
CA ALA A 377 -36.99 2.91 -27.84
C ALA A 377 -37.85 2.90 -26.55
N TYR A 378 -38.56 1.81 -26.28
CA TYR A 378 -39.31 1.62 -25.05
C TYR A 378 -38.37 1.47 -23.83
N CYS A 379 -37.29 0.73 -23.97
CA CYS A 379 -36.34 0.48 -22.87
C CYS A 379 -35.51 1.70 -22.50
N LEU A 380 -35.16 2.59 -23.44
CA LEU A 380 -34.25 3.72 -23.21
C LEU A 380 -34.66 4.63 -22.04
N PRO A 381 -35.90 5.05 -21.84
CA PRO A 381 -36.32 5.81 -20.66
C PRO A 381 -36.07 5.05 -19.35
N ILE A 382 -36.33 3.72 -19.34
CA ILE A 382 -36.12 2.86 -18.17
C ILE A 382 -34.63 2.73 -17.83
N VAL A 383 -33.80 2.52 -18.85
CA VAL A 383 -32.31 2.54 -18.72
C VAL A 383 -31.83 3.86 -18.14
N THR A 384 -32.40 4.98 -18.64
CA THR A 384 -32.06 6.31 -18.15
C THR A 384 -32.43 6.50 -16.68
N ALA A 385 -33.63 6.07 -16.30
CA ALA A 385 -34.09 6.11 -14.91
C ALA A 385 -33.24 5.23 -13.98
N ALA A 386 -32.89 4.02 -14.42
CA ALA A 386 -32.00 3.12 -13.66
C ALA A 386 -30.62 3.75 -13.45
N ARG A 387 -30.04 4.35 -14.49
CA ARG A 387 -28.76 5.08 -14.39
C ARG A 387 -28.85 6.29 -13.46
N ALA A 388 -29.91 7.08 -13.57
CA ALA A 388 -30.14 8.21 -12.66
C ALA A 388 -30.30 7.77 -11.20
N ALA A 389 -30.77 6.55 -10.97
CA ALA A 389 -30.85 5.92 -9.67
C ALA A 389 -29.49 5.31 -9.20
N GLY A 390 -28.41 5.44 -9.96
CA GLY A 390 -27.08 4.93 -9.63
C GLY A 390 -26.84 3.46 -9.98
N ILE A 391 -27.74 2.82 -10.75
CA ILE A 391 -27.60 1.43 -11.18
C ILE A 391 -26.75 1.39 -12.47
N ARG A 392 -25.66 0.62 -12.44
CA ARG A 392 -24.79 0.42 -13.61
C ARG A 392 -25.50 -0.45 -14.65
N THR A 393 -26.03 0.20 -15.68
CA THR A 393 -26.97 -0.40 -16.65
C THR A 393 -26.42 -0.30 -18.07
N GLU A 394 -26.39 -1.42 -18.77
CA GLU A 394 -26.12 -1.50 -20.22
C GLU A 394 -27.43 -1.85 -20.99
N ILE A 395 -27.52 -1.42 -22.25
CA ILE A 395 -28.41 -1.98 -23.24
C ILE A 395 -27.54 -2.59 -24.34
N PHE A 396 -27.87 -3.81 -24.79
CA PHE A 396 -27.07 -4.43 -25.84
C PHE A 396 -27.18 -3.61 -27.13
N PRO A 397 -26.06 -3.19 -27.74
CA PRO A 397 -26.10 -2.15 -28.79
C PRO A 397 -26.73 -2.62 -30.08
N ASP A 398 -26.52 -3.87 -30.47
CA ASP A 398 -26.98 -4.41 -31.75
C ASP A 398 -28.21 -5.32 -31.61
N LYS A 399 -29.07 -5.30 -32.61
CA LYS A 399 -30.09 -6.36 -32.73
C LYS A 399 -29.38 -7.69 -32.98
N ALA A 400 -29.47 -8.60 -32.03
CA ALA A 400 -28.85 -9.92 -32.08
C ALA A 400 -29.73 -10.99 -31.50
N LYS A 401 -29.48 -12.26 -31.88
CA LYS A 401 -30.20 -13.39 -31.29
C LYS A 401 -30.05 -13.36 -29.75
N MET A 402 -31.16 -13.58 -29.06
CA MET A 402 -31.24 -13.60 -27.58
C MET A 402 -30.09 -14.45 -26.97
N LYS A 403 -29.82 -15.64 -27.54
CA LYS A 403 -28.72 -16.50 -27.07
C LYS A 403 -27.38 -15.79 -27.03
N LYS A 404 -27.05 -14.94 -28.03
CA LYS A 404 -25.79 -14.19 -28.06
C LYS A 404 -25.72 -13.16 -26.93
N GLN A 405 -26.81 -12.45 -26.70
CA GLN A 405 -26.89 -11.42 -25.65
C GLN A 405 -26.90 -12.04 -24.25
N MET A 406 -27.56 -13.19 -24.05
CA MET A 406 -27.48 -13.94 -22.80
C MET A 406 -26.07 -14.50 -22.52
N SER A 407 -25.37 -14.98 -23.58
CA SER A 407 -23.99 -15.42 -23.44
C SER A 407 -23.07 -14.28 -23.04
N TYR A 408 -23.32 -13.06 -23.54
CA TYR A 408 -22.60 -11.85 -23.15
C TYR A 408 -22.85 -11.51 -21.67
N ALA A 409 -24.12 -11.56 -21.22
CA ALA A 409 -24.47 -11.34 -19.82
C ALA A 409 -23.76 -12.34 -18.89
N ASN A 410 -23.77 -13.63 -19.25
CA ASN A 410 -23.08 -14.68 -18.50
C ASN A 410 -21.56 -14.50 -18.47
N ALA A 411 -20.93 -14.19 -19.61
CA ALA A 411 -19.49 -13.97 -19.69
C ALA A 411 -19.02 -12.77 -18.85
N LYS A 412 -19.87 -11.75 -18.74
CA LYS A 412 -19.64 -10.58 -17.88
C LYS A 412 -20.13 -10.76 -16.44
N GLN A 413 -20.73 -11.89 -16.11
CA GLN A 413 -21.32 -12.16 -14.80
C GLN A 413 -22.33 -11.08 -14.37
N ILE A 414 -23.13 -10.56 -15.32
CA ILE A 414 -24.16 -9.54 -15.04
C ILE A 414 -25.29 -10.20 -14.24
N PRO A 415 -25.61 -9.72 -13.04
CA PRO A 415 -26.58 -10.40 -12.16
C PRO A 415 -28.01 -10.33 -12.65
N PHE A 416 -28.39 -9.27 -13.38
CA PHE A 416 -29.75 -9.09 -13.86
C PHE A 416 -29.80 -8.83 -15.36
N VAL A 417 -30.81 -9.45 -16.02
CA VAL A 417 -31.14 -9.20 -17.43
C VAL A 417 -32.57 -8.74 -17.53
N VAL A 418 -32.80 -7.71 -18.32
CA VAL A 418 -34.14 -7.16 -18.60
C VAL A 418 -34.58 -7.52 -20.00
N LEU A 419 -35.81 -8.03 -20.09
CA LEU A 419 -36.51 -8.39 -21.32
C LEU A 419 -37.74 -7.50 -21.45
N ALA A 420 -37.93 -6.94 -22.64
CA ALA A 420 -39.13 -6.19 -22.98
C ALA A 420 -39.58 -6.57 -24.39
N GLY A 421 -40.58 -7.40 -24.48
CA GLY A 421 -41.27 -7.76 -25.72
C GLY A 421 -42.62 -7.05 -25.82
N GLU A 422 -43.43 -7.47 -26.78
CA GLU A 422 -44.77 -6.85 -27.02
C GLU A 422 -45.66 -6.90 -25.79
N ASN A 423 -45.64 -8.00 -25.04
CA ASN A 423 -46.48 -8.18 -23.85
C ASN A 423 -46.04 -7.24 -22.71
N GLU A 424 -44.76 -7.14 -22.47
CA GLU A 424 -44.22 -6.24 -21.45
C GLU A 424 -44.52 -4.78 -21.80
N MET A 425 -44.34 -4.39 -23.06
CA MET A 425 -44.63 -3.04 -23.53
C MET A 425 -46.10 -2.70 -23.40
N ALA A 426 -46.98 -3.65 -23.73
CA ALA A 426 -48.44 -3.46 -23.58
C ALA A 426 -48.85 -3.30 -22.10
N ALA A 427 -48.13 -3.95 -21.18
CA ALA A 427 -48.35 -3.84 -19.75
C ALA A 427 -47.67 -2.60 -19.12
N GLY A 428 -46.87 -1.86 -19.87
CA GLY A 428 -46.05 -0.77 -19.32
C GLY A 428 -44.97 -1.22 -18.34
N LYS A 429 -44.52 -2.47 -18.45
CA LYS A 429 -43.55 -3.14 -17.53
C LYS A 429 -42.41 -3.78 -18.29
N VAL A 430 -41.48 -4.39 -17.56
CA VAL A 430 -40.39 -5.20 -18.10
C VAL A 430 -40.25 -6.51 -17.30
N THR A 431 -39.76 -7.56 -17.94
CA THR A 431 -39.38 -8.80 -17.24
C THR A 431 -37.95 -8.70 -16.75
N LEU A 432 -37.75 -8.68 -15.42
CA LEU A 432 -36.47 -8.74 -14.77
C LEU A 432 -36.12 -10.20 -14.50
N LYS A 433 -34.99 -10.66 -15.03
CA LYS A 433 -34.46 -11.99 -14.80
C LYS A 433 -33.22 -11.92 -13.90
N ASN A 434 -33.26 -12.61 -12.77
CA ASN A 434 -32.08 -12.88 -11.96
C ASN A 434 -31.27 -14.00 -12.62
N MET A 435 -30.00 -13.75 -12.91
CA MET A 435 -29.14 -14.68 -13.65
C MET A 435 -28.60 -15.81 -12.77
N GLU A 436 -28.55 -15.63 -11.44
CA GLU A 436 -28.10 -16.65 -10.48
C GLU A 436 -29.24 -17.64 -10.16
N SER A 437 -30.41 -17.15 -9.77
CA SER A 437 -31.55 -18.00 -9.44
C SER A 437 -32.37 -18.47 -10.67
N GLY A 438 -32.27 -17.77 -11.79
CA GLY A 438 -33.09 -17.98 -12.98
C GLY A 438 -34.52 -17.44 -12.87
N GLU A 439 -34.92 -16.87 -11.74
CA GLU A 439 -36.22 -16.30 -11.49
C GLU A 439 -36.50 -15.12 -12.43
N GLN A 440 -37.76 -15.05 -12.91
CA GLN A 440 -38.24 -13.97 -13.79
C GLN A 440 -39.48 -13.32 -13.18
N THR A 441 -39.44 -12.00 -13.04
CA THR A 441 -40.54 -11.24 -12.45
C THR A 441 -40.92 -10.07 -13.35
N LEU A 442 -42.19 -9.86 -13.59
CA LEU A 442 -42.71 -8.70 -14.33
C LEU A 442 -42.79 -7.50 -13.38
N VAL A 443 -42.00 -6.45 -13.66
CA VAL A 443 -41.80 -5.31 -12.76
C VAL A 443 -41.99 -3.96 -13.46
N SER A 444 -42.38 -2.95 -12.69
CA SER A 444 -42.34 -1.55 -13.12
C SER A 444 -40.87 -1.03 -13.05
N THR A 445 -40.64 0.18 -13.56
CA THR A 445 -39.33 0.84 -13.46
C THR A 445 -38.89 1.05 -12.00
N GLU A 446 -39.80 1.45 -11.14
CA GLU A 446 -39.59 1.69 -9.72
C GLU A 446 -39.25 0.39 -8.97
N GLU A 447 -40.03 -0.68 -9.27
CA GLU A 447 -39.80 -2.02 -8.71
C GLU A 447 -38.45 -2.59 -9.13
N LEU A 448 -38.07 -2.43 -10.42
CA LEU A 448 -36.73 -2.80 -10.93
C LEU A 448 -35.63 -2.11 -10.14
N ILE A 449 -35.72 -0.79 -9.99
CA ILE A 449 -34.75 0.01 -9.24
C ILE A 449 -34.67 -0.46 -7.78
N ALA A 450 -35.79 -0.72 -7.14
CA ALA A 450 -35.85 -1.18 -5.76
C ALA A 450 -35.23 -2.58 -5.56
N ILE A 451 -35.42 -3.50 -6.52
CA ILE A 451 -34.88 -4.86 -6.46
C ILE A 451 -33.37 -4.85 -6.67
N VAL A 452 -32.87 -4.11 -7.64
CA VAL A 452 -31.42 -4.09 -7.99
C VAL A 452 -30.61 -3.35 -6.97
N LYS A 453 -31.19 -2.42 -6.19
CA LYS A 453 -30.49 -1.68 -5.11
C LYS A 453 -30.37 -2.46 -3.79
N LYS A 454 -31.14 -3.54 -3.60
CA LYS A 454 -31.03 -4.42 -2.42
C LYS A 454 -29.81 -5.31 -2.53
#